data_a516ad9f4edcf74e0101876c3abffeea
#
_entry.id   a516ad9f4edcf74e0101876c3abffeea
#
_cell.length_a   1.000
_cell.length_b   1.000
_cell.length_c   1.000
_cell.angle_alpha   90.00
_cell.angle_beta   90.00
_cell.angle_gamma   90.00
#
_symmetry.space_group_name_H-M   'P 1'
#
loop_
_entity.id
_entity.type
_entity.pdbx_description
1 polymer ?
#
loop_
_entity_poly.entity_id
_entity_poly.type
_entity_poly.pdbx_seq_one_letter_code
_entity_poly.pdbx_strand_id
1 'polypeptide(L)'
;MSKSIVIVGAGINGLVAANYLKRSGHEVTLIEKKPSPGGACANESFIHNDIRYQYPSGASVLGLMQRFVFEETGLSTRLKTFSPESPKLAFFPNHKGPTYIYRDPNELDAELKNKWGESGDATAFRADESKIIDFIQSGYREGRTPSIDEANSVLGNDLVDLWIKGDARSLLDHYFESDLSKIYMAMTVTESGPVSLSEKYSAFTIPIMDSGSVFNGYYGFVFQGIWNLTQTLSEINIGLGVDTRLSSNLVDKD
;
A
#
# COMPACT_ATOMS: atom_id res chain seq x y z
N MET A 1 26.52 -19.44 7.08
CA MET A 1 26.02 -20.64 7.82
C MET A 1 24.51 -20.65 7.74
N SER A 2 23.92 -21.80 7.40
CA SER A 2 22.46 -21.99 7.46
C SER A 2 21.98 -21.92 8.92
N LYS A 3 20.81 -21.32 9.13
CA LYS A 3 20.13 -21.28 10.43
C LYS A 3 18.77 -21.93 10.31
N SER A 4 18.26 -22.46 11.40
CA SER A 4 16.85 -22.86 11.52
C SER A 4 16.06 -21.66 12.06
N ILE A 5 15.02 -21.26 11.32
CA ILE A 5 14.23 -20.07 11.60
C ILE A 5 12.76 -20.47 11.62
N VAL A 6 12.05 -20.03 12.67
CA VAL A 6 10.61 -20.20 12.79
C VAL A 6 9.94 -18.83 12.60
N ILE A 7 8.96 -18.78 11.70
CA ILE A 7 8.12 -17.61 11.45
C ILE A 7 6.70 -17.93 11.94
N VAL A 8 6.13 -17.01 12.71
CA VAL A 8 4.78 -17.16 13.25
C VAL A 8 3.83 -16.20 12.51
N GLY A 9 2.84 -16.79 11.84
CA GLY A 9 1.83 -16.10 11.05
C GLY A 9 2.13 -16.10 9.55
N ALA A 10 1.18 -16.66 8.77
CA ALA A 10 1.20 -16.68 7.30
C ALA A 10 0.41 -15.52 6.70
N GLY A 11 0.50 -14.33 7.28
CA GLY A 11 0.15 -13.08 6.62
C GLY A 11 1.21 -12.68 5.60
N ILE A 12 0.95 -11.61 4.83
CA ILE A 12 1.84 -11.20 3.73
C ILE A 12 3.29 -10.98 4.19
N ASN A 13 3.51 -10.34 5.33
CA ASN A 13 4.86 -10.07 5.84
C ASN A 13 5.60 -11.36 6.23
N GLY A 14 4.93 -12.29 6.90
CA GLY A 14 5.51 -13.59 7.26
C GLY A 14 5.86 -14.43 6.04
N LEU A 15 4.99 -14.41 5.02
CA LEU A 15 5.24 -15.11 3.75
C LEU A 15 6.40 -14.50 2.97
N VAL A 16 6.51 -13.17 2.91
CA VAL A 16 7.65 -12.47 2.28
C VAL A 16 8.94 -12.80 3.02
N ALA A 17 8.96 -12.70 4.34
CA ALA A 17 10.13 -13.06 5.16
C ALA A 17 10.55 -14.51 4.93
N ALA A 18 9.61 -15.46 4.90
CA ALA A 18 9.87 -16.87 4.62
C ALA A 18 10.52 -17.08 3.25
N ASN A 19 10.04 -16.35 2.21
CA ASN A 19 10.59 -16.41 0.87
C ASN A 19 12.06 -15.98 0.84
N TYR A 20 12.35 -14.78 1.34
CA TYR A 20 13.71 -14.24 1.34
C TYR A 20 14.69 -15.08 2.18
N LEU A 21 14.28 -15.50 3.36
CA LEU A 21 15.12 -16.32 4.24
C LEU A 21 15.42 -17.71 3.64
N LYS A 22 14.41 -18.33 3.00
CA LYS A 22 14.64 -19.62 2.34
C LYS A 22 15.58 -19.47 1.13
N ARG A 23 15.40 -18.44 0.31
CA ARG A 23 16.30 -18.12 -0.82
C ARG A 23 17.73 -17.81 -0.36
N SER A 24 17.89 -17.27 0.85
CA SER A 24 19.21 -17.02 1.46
C SER A 24 19.85 -18.28 2.07
N GLY A 25 19.25 -19.46 1.87
CA GLY A 25 19.82 -20.76 2.27
C GLY A 25 19.54 -21.15 3.72
N HIS A 26 18.53 -20.56 4.36
CA HIS A 26 18.11 -20.94 5.70
C HIS A 26 17.05 -22.06 5.70
N GLU A 27 16.98 -22.83 6.79
CA GLU A 27 15.88 -23.74 7.03
C GLU A 27 14.73 -22.94 7.68
N VAL A 28 13.57 -22.87 6.99
CA VAL A 28 12.45 -22.03 7.39
C VAL A 28 11.21 -22.87 7.67
N THR A 29 10.64 -22.73 8.89
CA THR A 29 9.34 -23.26 9.26
C THR A 29 8.38 -22.09 9.46
N LEU A 30 7.24 -22.09 8.75
CA LEU A 30 6.17 -21.11 8.86
C LEU A 30 4.97 -21.74 9.56
N ILE A 31 4.51 -21.15 10.67
CA ILE A 31 3.41 -21.65 11.50
C ILE A 31 2.23 -20.67 11.38
N GLU A 32 1.05 -21.20 11.05
CA GLU A 32 -0.19 -20.42 10.96
C GLU A 32 -1.32 -21.14 11.70
N LYS A 33 -2.04 -20.41 12.57
CA LYS A 33 -3.17 -20.93 13.35
C LYS A 33 -4.42 -21.25 12.51
N LYS A 34 -4.63 -20.51 11.41
CA LYS A 34 -5.76 -20.73 10.50
C LYS A 34 -5.47 -21.88 9.53
N PRO A 35 -6.51 -22.47 8.91
CA PRO A 35 -6.34 -23.55 7.93
C PRO A 35 -5.81 -23.06 6.58
N SER A 36 -5.69 -21.74 6.39
CA SER A 36 -5.18 -21.11 5.16
C SER A 36 -4.30 -19.91 5.49
N PRO A 37 -3.30 -19.61 4.64
CA PRO A 37 -2.56 -18.36 4.74
C PRO A 37 -3.47 -17.18 4.40
N GLY A 38 -3.10 -15.97 4.84
CA GLY A 38 -3.86 -14.79 4.44
C GLY A 38 -3.61 -13.57 5.31
N GLY A 39 -3.72 -13.69 6.63
CA GLY A 39 -3.70 -12.52 7.51
C GLY A 39 -4.82 -11.54 7.14
N ALA A 40 -4.48 -10.27 6.90
CA ALA A 40 -5.42 -9.26 6.41
C ALA A 40 -5.86 -9.48 4.95
N CYS A 41 -5.11 -10.25 4.16
CA CYS A 41 -5.46 -10.62 2.79
C CYS A 41 -6.28 -11.93 2.72
N ALA A 42 -6.84 -12.40 3.81
CA ALA A 42 -7.72 -13.57 3.81
C ALA A 42 -9.09 -13.24 3.21
N ASN A 43 -9.81 -14.29 2.81
CA ASN A 43 -11.20 -14.18 2.40
C ASN A 43 -12.13 -14.89 3.38
N GLU A 44 -13.36 -14.45 3.36
CA GLU A 44 -14.50 -15.13 3.95
C GLU A 44 -15.56 -15.42 2.89
N SER A 45 -16.56 -16.20 3.22
CA SER A 45 -17.65 -16.49 2.29
C SER A 45 -18.98 -16.63 3.01
N PHE A 46 -20.06 -16.28 2.31
CA PHE A 46 -21.43 -16.57 2.73
C PHE A 46 -22.22 -17.16 1.55
N ILE A 47 -23.33 -17.83 1.86
CA ILE A 47 -24.24 -18.36 0.85
C ILE A 47 -25.53 -17.54 0.90
N HIS A 48 -25.97 -17.08 -0.26
CA HIS A 48 -27.27 -16.43 -0.44
C HIS A 48 -27.90 -16.93 -1.73
N ASN A 49 -29.15 -17.41 -1.67
CA ASN A 49 -29.88 -18.02 -2.79
C ASN A 49 -29.05 -19.12 -3.50
N ASP A 50 -28.45 -20.04 -2.73
CA ASP A 50 -27.60 -21.14 -3.19
C ASP A 50 -26.33 -20.73 -3.96
N ILE A 51 -26.01 -19.44 -3.98
CA ILE A 51 -24.79 -18.88 -4.57
C ILE A 51 -23.79 -18.58 -3.44
N ARG A 52 -22.56 -19.08 -3.60
CA ARG A 52 -21.45 -18.74 -2.68
C ARG A 52 -20.79 -17.45 -3.12
N TYR A 53 -20.81 -16.47 -2.22
CA TYR A 53 -20.10 -15.19 -2.38
C TYR A 53 -18.82 -15.21 -1.55
N GLN A 54 -17.73 -14.80 -2.15
CA GLN A 54 -16.44 -14.61 -1.46
C GLN A 54 -16.13 -13.11 -1.36
N TYR A 55 -15.60 -12.69 -0.23
CA TYR A 55 -15.22 -11.30 0.00
C TYR A 55 -13.94 -11.22 0.83
N PRO A 56 -13.15 -10.15 0.70
CA PRO A 56 -11.95 -9.96 1.52
C PRO A 56 -12.33 -9.65 2.96
N SER A 57 -11.66 -10.29 3.93
CA SER A 57 -11.94 -10.06 5.35
C SER A 57 -11.19 -8.85 5.94
N GLY A 58 -10.23 -8.31 5.22
CA GLY A 58 -9.45 -7.14 5.63
C GLY A 58 -9.04 -6.30 4.42
N ALA A 59 -7.86 -6.52 3.86
CA ALA A 59 -7.40 -5.82 2.69
C ALA A 59 -8.20 -6.21 1.45
N SER A 60 -8.57 -5.24 0.61
CA SER A 60 -9.31 -5.44 -0.64
C SER A 60 -8.50 -5.09 -1.89
N VAL A 61 -7.45 -4.30 -1.74
CA VAL A 61 -6.63 -3.78 -2.83
C VAL A 61 -5.14 -4.08 -2.62
N LEU A 62 -4.38 -4.12 -3.71
CA LEU A 62 -2.93 -4.17 -3.70
C LEU A 62 -2.41 -2.74 -3.93
N GLY A 63 -1.97 -2.07 -2.86
CA GLY A 63 -1.51 -0.68 -2.89
C GLY A 63 -0.06 -0.53 -2.43
N LEU A 64 0.25 -0.93 -1.21
CA LEU A 64 1.51 -0.59 -0.52
C LEU A 64 2.71 -1.48 -0.86
N MET A 65 2.52 -2.58 -1.58
CA MET A 65 3.61 -3.51 -1.87
C MET A 65 4.66 -2.87 -2.79
N GLN A 66 5.93 -3.05 -2.44
CA GLN A 66 7.04 -2.60 -3.27
C GLN A 66 7.24 -3.53 -4.48
N ARG A 67 7.51 -2.94 -5.65
CA ARG A 67 7.72 -3.67 -6.90
C ARG A 67 8.83 -4.70 -6.78
N PHE A 68 9.97 -4.35 -6.16
CA PHE A 68 11.06 -5.29 -6.01
C PHE A 68 10.66 -6.53 -5.17
N VAL A 69 9.84 -6.35 -4.13
CA VAL A 69 9.31 -7.48 -3.35
C VAL A 69 8.39 -8.35 -4.21
N PHE A 70 7.52 -7.73 -5.01
CA PHE A 70 6.60 -8.42 -5.91
C PHE A 70 7.34 -9.25 -6.97
N GLU A 71 8.44 -8.73 -7.51
CA GLU A 71 9.28 -9.38 -8.51
C GLU A 71 10.17 -10.47 -7.88
N GLU A 72 10.93 -10.13 -6.85
CA GLU A 72 11.92 -11.02 -6.24
C GLU A 72 11.28 -12.23 -5.55
N THR A 73 10.08 -12.10 -5.00
CA THR A 73 9.36 -13.23 -4.44
C THR A 73 8.77 -14.18 -5.47
N GLY A 74 8.76 -13.78 -6.77
CA GLY A 74 8.20 -14.55 -7.87
C GLY A 74 6.70 -14.34 -8.10
N LEU A 75 6.07 -13.42 -7.36
CA LEU A 75 4.65 -13.08 -7.52
C LEU A 75 4.35 -12.52 -8.92
N SER A 76 5.22 -11.68 -9.46
CA SER A 76 5.05 -11.02 -10.77
C SER A 76 4.85 -11.99 -11.94
N THR A 77 5.37 -13.21 -11.83
CA THR A 77 5.26 -14.24 -12.86
C THR A 77 4.05 -15.17 -12.69
N ARG A 78 3.42 -15.16 -11.52
CA ARG A 78 2.35 -16.10 -11.17
C ARG A 78 1.02 -15.45 -10.83
N LEU A 79 1.04 -14.18 -10.45
CA LEU A 79 -0.15 -13.46 -9.99
C LEU A 79 -0.64 -12.48 -11.06
N LYS A 80 -1.89 -12.61 -11.45
CA LYS A 80 -2.55 -11.67 -12.36
C LYS A 80 -3.07 -10.47 -11.58
N THR A 81 -2.61 -9.27 -11.98
CA THR A 81 -3.02 -8.00 -11.36
C THR A 81 -3.39 -6.98 -12.42
N PHE A 82 -4.17 -5.98 -12.04
CA PHE A 82 -4.49 -4.84 -12.90
C PHE A 82 -4.74 -3.59 -12.07
N SER A 83 -4.54 -2.42 -12.66
CA SER A 83 -4.95 -1.13 -12.12
C SER A 83 -5.67 -0.35 -13.21
N PRO A 84 -6.92 0.10 -12.99
CA PRO A 84 -7.63 0.90 -13.97
C PRO A 84 -7.01 2.31 -14.11
N GLU A 85 -7.36 3.04 -15.16
CA GLU A 85 -6.92 4.43 -15.39
C GLU A 85 -7.42 5.36 -14.28
N SER A 86 -8.64 5.11 -13.80
CA SER A 86 -9.21 5.77 -12.61
C SER A 86 -9.47 4.73 -11.52
N PRO A 87 -8.51 4.49 -10.62
CA PRO A 87 -8.64 3.47 -9.59
C PRO A 87 -9.57 3.85 -8.43
N LYS A 88 -9.92 5.12 -8.31
CA LYS A 88 -10.82 5.64 -7.26
C LYS A 88 -11.93 6.50 -7.86
N LEU A 89 -13.09 6.47 -7.24
CA LEU A 89 -14.22 7.35 -7.52
C LEU A 89 -14.62 8.09 -6.24
N ALA A 90 -14.74 9.41 -6.32
CA ALA A 90 -15.21 10.23 -5.22
C ALA A 90 -16.68 10.65 -5.44
N PHE A 91 -17.47 10.52 -4.38
CA PHE A 91 -18.86 10.97 -4.34
C PHE A 91 -19.03 11.97 -3.21
N PHE A 92 -19.53 13.16 -3.52
CA PHE A 92 -19.85 14.15 -2.53
C PHE A 92 -21.35 14.45 -2.49
N PRO A 93 -21.94 14.68 -1.31
CA PRO A 93 -23.31 15.17 -1.21
C PRO A 93 -23.48 16.45 -2.04
N ASN A 94 -24.62 16.58 -2.71
CA ASN A 94 -24.98 17.74 -3.56
C ASN A 94 -24.18 17.89 -4.86
N HIS A 95 -23.31 16.94 -5.21
CA HIS A 95 -22.64 16.89 -6.50
C HIS A 95 -23.23 15.79 -7.38
N LYS A 96 -23.45 16.08 -8.68
CA LYS A 96 -24.03 15.11 -9.61
C LYS A 96 -22.96 14.14 -10.12
N GLY A 97 -23.15 12.87 -9.78
CA GLY A 97 -22.32 11.78 -10.25
C GLY A 97 -20.94 11.69 -9.57
N PRO A 98 -20.12 10.73 -9.96
CA PRO A 98 -18.77 10.57 -9.45
C PRO A 98 -17.79 11.58 -10.03
N THR A 99 -16.73 11.84 -9.28
CA THR A 99 -15.50 12.44 -9.77
C THR A 99 -14.47 11.33 -9.93
N TYR A 100 -13.88 11.24 -11.09
CA TYR A 100 -12.90 10.20 -11.42
C TYR A 100 -11.51 10.64 -10.94
N ILE A 101 -10.86 9.79 -10.18
CA ILE A 101 -9.51 10.05 -9.70
C ILE A 101 -8.54 9.32 -10.62
N TYR A 102 -8.09 10.04 -11.62
CA TYR A 102 -7.20 9.52 -12.65
C TYR A 102 -5.77 9.33 -12.16
N ARG A 103 -5.07 8.36 -12.77
CA ARG A 103 -3.64 8.13 -12.54
C ARG A 103 -2.77 9.16 -13.28
N ASP A 104 -3.22 9.61 -14.44
CA ASP A 104 -2.56 10.69 -15.16
C ASP A 104 -2.79 12.02 -14.44
N PRO A 105 -1.72 12.78 -14.08
CA PRO A 105 -1.86 14.02 -13.33
C PRO A 105 -2.61 15.12 -14.11
N ASN A 106 -2.51 15.15 -15.44
CA ASN A 106 -3.20 16.15 -16.25
C ASN A 106 -4.70 15.85 -16.36
N GLU A 107 -5.05 14.56 -16.50
CA GLU A 107 -6.46 14.14 -16.49
C GLU A 107 -7.08 14.37 -15.11
N LEU A 108 -6.34 14.10 -14.02
CA LEU A 108 -6.78 14.41 -12.68
C LEU A 108 -7.03 15.92 -12.50
N ASP A 109 -6.07 16.76 -12.86
CA ASP A 109 -6.17 18.21 -12.76
C ASP A 109 -7.39 18.74 -13.55
N ALA A 110 -7.60 18.26 -14.78
CA ALA A 110 -8.76 18.63 -15.59
C ALA A 110 -10.09 18.19 -14.95
N GLU A 111 -10.16 17.01 -14.36
CA GLU A 111 -11.36 16.50 -13.70
C GLU A 111 -11.68 17.31 -12.44
N LEU A 112 -10.66 17.62 -11.61
CA LEU A 112 -10.83 18.44 -10.41
C LEU A 112 -11.31 19.85 -10.75
N LYS A 113 -10.75 20.48 -11.79
CA LYS A 113 -11.19 21.78 -12.30
C LYS A 113 -12.64 21.75 -12.76
N ASN A 114 -13.01 20.73 -13.51
CA ASN A 114 -14.35 20.60 -14.06
C ASN A 114 -15.40 20.26 -13.00
N LYS A 115 -15.10 19.37 -12.07
CA LYS A 115 -16.05 18.83 -11.10
C LYS A 115 -16.13 19.65 -9.80
N TRP A 116 -14.98 20.14 -9.33
CA TRP A 116 -14.86 20.76 -8.01
C TRP A 116 -14.46 22.22 -8.06
N GLY A 117 -14.29 22.78 -9.27
CA GLY A 117 -13.86 24.17 -9.45
C GLY A 117 -12.45 24.44 -8.92
N GLU A 118 -11.57 23.42 -8.97
CA GLU A 118 -10.19 23.56 -8.53
C GLU A 118 -9.46 24.60 -9.37
N SER A 119 -8.74 25.52 -8.71
CA SER A 119 -7.91 26.54 -9.35
C SER A 119 -6.44 26.51 -8.92
N GLY A 120 -6.10 25.57 -8.01
CA GLY A 120 -4.72 25.26 -7.63
C GLY A 120 -3.99 24.41 -8.65
N ASP A 121 -2.95 23.71 -8.22
CA ASP A 121 -2.04 22.95 -9.09
C ASP A 121 -1.89 21.49 -8.63
N ALA A 122 -2.84 20.65 -9.02
CA ALA A 122 -2.80 19.20 -8.75
C ALA A 122 -1.61 18.52 -9.47
N THR A 123 -1.14 19.08 -10.58
CA THR A 123 0.02 18.56 -11.33
C THR A 123 1.31 18.78 -10.56
N ALA A 124 1.51 19.99 -10.00
CA ALA A 124 2.65 20.28 -9.14
C ALA A 124 2.63 19.42 -7.86
N PHE A 125 1.45 19.25 -7.25
CA PHE A 125 1.30 18.34 -6.10
C PHE A 125 1.82 16.93 -6.41
N ARG A 126 1.38 16.33 -7.53
CA ARG A 126 1.81 14.97 -7.92
C ARG A 126 3.28 14.90 -8.30
N ALA A 127 3.84 15.95 -8.90
CA ALA A 127 5.25 16.02 -9.25
C ALA A 127 6.14 16.04 -8.00
N ASP A 128 5.76 16.81 -6.99
CA ASP A 128 6.53 16.89 -5.74
C ASP A 128 6.31 15.65 -4.87
N GLU A 129 5.10 15.14 -4.78
CA GLU A 129 4.80 13.86 -4.14
C GLU A 129 5.67 12.73 -4.68
N SER A 130 5.82 12.64 -6.01
CA SER A 130 6.66 11.62 -6.65
C SER A 130 8.11 11.68 -6.20
N LYS A 131 8.68 12.88 -6.04
CA LYS A 131 10.05 13.05 -5.52
C LYS A 131 10.19 12.50 -4.09
N ILE A 132 9.19 12.78 -3.24
CA ILE A 132 9.18 12.27 -1.86
C ILE A 132 9.04 10.75 -1.85
N ILE A 133 8.16 10.19 -2.69
CA ILE A 133 7.96 8.74 -2.83
C ILE A 133 9.25 8.06 -3.28
N ASP A 134 9.94 8.59 -4.29
CA ASP A 134 11.21 8.04 -4.79
C ASP A 134 12.27 8.01 -3.68
N PHE A 135 12.33 9.06 -2.87
CA PHE A 135 13.21 9.12 -1.70
C PHE A 135 12.86 8.06 -0.64
N ILE A 136 11.58 7.89 -0.32
CA ILE A 136 11.10 6.84 0.61
C ILE A 136 11.46 5.43 0.06
N GLN A 137 11.22 5.19 -1.20
CA GLN A 137 11.47 3.90 -1.85
C GLN A 137 12.96 3.54 -1.88
N SER A 138 13.86 4.51 -1.96
CA SER A 138 15.30 4.26 -1.85
C SER A 138 15.65 3.65 -0.49
N GLY A 139 15.08 4.16 0.60
CA GLY A 139 15.24 3.61 1.94
C GLY A 139 14.68 2.18 2.09
N TYR A 140 13.52 1.90 1.50
CA TYR A 140 12.97 0.55 1.50
C TYR A 140 13.88 -0.46 0.80
N ARG A 141 14.46 -0.09 -0.35
CA ARG A 141 15.39 -0.94 -1.09
C ARG A 141 16.69 -1.20 -0.32
N GLU A 142 17.19 -0.20 0.37
CA GLU A 142 18.40 -0.29 1.19
C GLU A 142 18.16 -0.95 2.56
N GLY A 143 16.90 -1.15 2.96
CA GLY A 143 16.53 -1.73 4.24
C GLY A 143 16.88 -0.83 5.44
N ARG A 144 16.88 0.50 5.23
CA ARG A 144 17.18 1.50 6.25
C ARG A 144 16.20 2.68 6.18
N THR A 145 16.12 3.42 7.26
CA THR A 145 15.41 4.71 7.30
C THR A 145 16.38 5.82 6.90
N PRO A 146 16.14 6.59 5.82
CA PRO A 146 16.92 7.77 5.50
C PRO A 146 16.81 8.83 6.59
N SER A 147 17.88 9.60 6.77
CA SER A 147 17.89 10.71 7.75
C SER A 147 17.28 11.99 7.16
N ILE A 148 16.94 12.95 8.05
CA ILE A 148 16.49 14.28 7.63
C ILE A 148 17.59 15.04 6.87
N ASP A 149 18.85 14.85 7.21
CA ASP A 149 19.97 15.50 6.51
C ASP A 149 20.11 14.95 5.08
N GLU A 150 19.93 13.64 4.88
CA GLU A 150 19.86 13.04 3.55
C GLU A 150 18.65 13.55 2.78
N ALA A 151 17.48 13.67 3.41
CA ALA A 151 16.30 14.24 2.79
C ALA A 151 16.54 15.68 2.32
N ASN A 152 17.13 16.55 3.18
CA ASN A 152 17.48 17.92 2.82
C ASN A 152 18.46 17.98 1.65
N SER A 153 19.45 17.07 1.63
CA SER A 153 20.44 17.01 0.54
C SER A 153 19.85 16.60 -0.81
N VAL A 154 18.88 15.68 -0.80
CA VAL A 154 18.27 15.11 -2.04
C VAL A 154 17.08 15.93 -2.52
N LEU A 155 16.21 16.35 -1.61
CA LEU A 155 14.94 16.99 -1.93
C LEU A 155 14.97 18.53 -1.83
N GLY A 156 15.91 19.06 -1.04
CA GLY A 156 15.94 20.48 -0.68
C GLY A 156 15.08 20.77 0.55
N ASN A 157 15.44 21.88 1.24
CA ASN A 157 14.80 22.25 2.50
C ASN A 157 13.30 22.54 2.35
N ASP A 158 12.90 23.20 1.27
CA ASP A 158 11.49 23.62 1.06
C ASP A 158 10.55 22.41 0.99
N LEU A 159 10.92 21.37 0.22
CA LEU A 159 10.13 20.15 0.14
C LEU A 159 10.14 19.37 1.45
N VAL A 160 11.29 19.30 2.13
CA VAL A 160 11.39 18.61 3.43
C VAL A 160 10.53 19.31 4.48
N ASP A 161 10.55 20.63 4.53
CA ASP A 161 9.78 21.41 5.50
C ASP A 161 8.28 21.31 5.23
N LEU A 162 7.86 21.30 3.95
CA LEU A 162 6.46 21.20 3.58
C LEU A 162 5.91 19.76 3.69
N TRP A 163 6.59 18.78 3.10
CA TRP A 163 6.07 17.41 2.93
C TRP A 163 6.44 16.45 4.06
N ILE A 164 7.60 16.65 4.71
CA ILE A 164 8.07 15.71 5.73
C ILE A 164 7.80 16.26 7.13
N LYS A 165 8.21 17.50 7.41
CA LYS A 165 8.08 18.11 8.74
C LYS A 165 6.77 18.86 8.93
N GLY A 166 6.10 19.24 7.84
CA GLY A 166 4.89 20.03 7.83
C GLY A 166 3.65 19.30 8.33
N ASP A 167 2.57 20.02 8.40
CA ASP A 167 1.24 19.48 8.65
C ASP A 167 0.44 19.36 7.34
N ALA A 168 -0.48 18.40 7.30
CA ALA A 168 -1.24 18.08 6.09
C ALA A 168 -2.15 19.23 5.65
N ARG A 169 -2.67 20.05 6.58
CA ARG A 169 -3.51 21.21 6.23
C ARG A 169 -2.68 22.21 5.43
N SER A 170 -1.51 22.61 5.94
CA SER A 170 -0.62 23.57 5.28
C SER A 170 -0.14 23.03 3.92
N LEU A 171 0.15 21.73 3.83
CA LEU A 171 0.50 21.07 2.57
C LEU A 171 -0.65 21.18 1.55
N LEU A 172 -1.87 20.84 1.94
CA LEU A 172 -3.02 20.87 1.04
C LEU A 172 -3.42 22.30 0.66
N ASP A 173 -3.29 23.26 1.58
CA ASP A 173 -3.53 24.67 1.30
C ASP A 173 -2.48 25.28 0.34
N HIS A 174 -1.29 24.69 0.24
CA HIS A 174 -0.25 25.12 -0.70
C HIS A 174 -0.58 24.76 -2.16
N TYR A 175 -1.23 23.63 -2.40
CA TYR A 175 -1.47 23.13 -3.78
C TYR A 175 -2.92 23.28 -4.24
N PHE A 176 -3.89 23.31 -3.35
CA PHE A 176 -5.31 23.27 -3.66
C PHE A 176 -6.07 24.47 -3.11
N GLU A 177 -7.02 24.97 -3.91
CA GLU A 177 -7.95 26.04 -3.49
C GLU A 177 -9.32 25.47 -3.14
N SER A 178 -9.78 24.43 -3.85
CA SER A 178 -11.08 23.80 -3.62
C SER A 178 -11.13 23.00 -2.31
N ASP A 179 -12.10 23.27 -1.45
CA ASP A 179 -12.33 22.47 -0.24
C ASP A 179 -12.61 21.00 -0.55
N LEU A 180 -13.25 20.69 -1.69
CA LEU A 180 -13.53 19.29 -2.06
C LEU A 180 -12.26 18.55 -2.42
N SER A 181 -11.32 19.20 -3.12
CA SER A 181 -10.00 18.64 -3.41
C SER A 181 -9.23 18.39 -2.11
N LYS A 182 -9.22 19.37 -1.20
CA LYS A 182 -8.54 19.25 0.10
C LYS A 182 -9.14 18.12 0.95
N ILE A 183 -10.46 18.03 1.02
CA ILE A 183 -11.17 16.97 1.76
C ILE A 183 -10.81 15.61 1.17
N TYR A 184 -10.84 15.48 -0.16
CA TYR A 184 -10.50 14.22 -0.81
C TYR A 184 -9.04 13.80 -0.52
N MET A 185 -8.08 14.71 -0.68
CA MET A 185 -6.66 14.41 -0.43
C MET A 185 -6.38 14.13 1.05
N ALA A 186 -7.11 14.81 1.96
CA ALA A 186 -7.02 14.59 3.40
C ALA A 186 -7.45 13.17 3.83
N MET A 187 -8.25 12.46 3.03
CA MET A 187 -8.65 11.08 3.34
C MET A 187 -7.44 10.16 3.48
N THR A 188 -6.41 10.35 2.68
CA THR A 188 -5.16 9.57 2.75
C THR A 188 -4.48 9.71 4.12
N VAL A 189 -4.55 10.88 4.73
CA VAL A 189 -4.01 11.13 6.09
C VAL A 189 -4.73 10.28 7.14
N THR A 190 -6.06 10.15 7.01
CA THR A 190 -6.89 9.43 7.97
C THR A 190 -6.92 7.92 7.75
N GLU A 191 -6.52 7.43 6.59
CA GLU A 191 -6.40 5.98 6.30
C GLU A 191 -5.37 5.29 7.21
N SER A 192 -4.35 6.00 7.66
CA SER A 192 -3.31 5.47 8.57
C SER A 192 -3.70 5.50 10.05
N GLY A 193 -4.84 6.10 10.39
CA GLY A 193 -5.35 6.22 11.76
C GLY A 193 -5.86 7.63 12.09
N PRO A 194 -6.33 7.87 13.32
CA PRO A 194 -6.86 9.16 13.74
C PRO A 194 -5.71 10.16 13.97
N VAL A 195 -5.34 10.89 12.94
CA VAL A 195 -4.33 11.95 12.97
C VAL A 195 -5.00 13.28 12.65
N SER A 196 -4.66 14.34 13.41
CA SER A 196 -5.09 15.70 13.09
C SER A 196 -4.35 16.22 11.85
N LEU A 197 -5.09 16.84 10.93
CA LEU A 197 -4.49 17.48 9.75
C LEU A 197 -3.52 18.61 10.10
N SER A 198 -3.66 19.19 11.31
CA SER A 198 -2.79 20.27 11.80
C SER A 198 -1.67 19.76 12.71
N GLU A 199 -1.49 18.46 12.82
CA GLU A 199 -0.39 17.89 13.60
C GLU A 199 0.91 17.89 12.80
N LYS A 200 2.00 18.25 13.44
CA LYS A 200 3.34 18.23 12.82
C LYS A 200 3.63 16.82 12.29
N TYR A 201 4.23 16.73 11.12
CA TYR A 201 4.51 15.50 10.37
C TYR A 201 3.29 14.80 9.74
N SER A 202 2.07 15.30 9.92
CA SER A 202 0.89 14.69 9.30
C SER A 202 0.93 14.76 7.76
N ALA A 203 1.61 15.74 7.17
CA ALA A 203 1.84 15.84 5.74
C ALA A 203 2.54 14.59 5.17
N PHE A 204 3.49 14.03 5.91
CA PHE A 204 4.28 12.88 5.48
C PHE A 204 3.47 11.57 5.36
N THR A 205 2.30 11.50 5.97
CA THR A 205 1.42 10.32 5.84
C THR A 205 0.93 10.12 4.40
N ILE A 206 0.76 11.21 3.62
CA ILE A 206 0.30 11.13 2.23
C ILE A 206 1.28 10.34 1.35
N PRO A 207 2.54 10.77 1.18
CA PRO A 207 3.48 10.05 0.33
C PRO A 207 3.85 8.66 0.89
N ILE A 208 3.75 8.41 2.21
CA ILE A 208 3.92 7.06 2.76
C ILE A 208 2.81 6.13 2.27
N MET A 209 1.55 6.57 2.32
CA MET A 209 0.42 5.75 1.87
C MET A 209 0.44 5.51 0.37
N ASP A 210 0.95 6.44 -0.42
CA ASP A 210 1.07 6.31 -1.87
C ASP A 210 2.46 5.77 -2.31
N SER A 211 3.32 5.30 -1.35
CA SER A 211 4.67 4.82 -1.64
C SER A 211 4.76 3.41 -2.24
N GLY A 212 3.64 2.70 -2.38
CA GLY A 212 3.61 1.41 -3.06
C GLY A 212 4.02 1.51 -4.53
N SER A 213 4.91 0.62 -5.01
CA SER A 213 5.48 0.77 -6.35
C SER A 213 4.99 -0.26 -7.37
N VAL A 214 4.16 -1.24 -7.01
CA VAL A 214 3.58 -2.17 -8.00
C VAL A 214 2.75 -1.42 -9.05
N PHE A 215 1.98 -0.42 -8.63
CA PHE A 215 1.15 0.43 -9.49
C PHE A 215 1.51 1.92 -9.38
N ASN A 216 2.75 2.25 -9.05
CA ASN A 216 3.27 3.62 -8.98
C ASN A 216 2.42 4.54 -8.08
N GLY A 217 2.20 4.13 -6.82
CA GLY A 217 1.45 4.91 -5.84
C GLY A 217 -0.07 4.77 -5.93
N TYR A 218 -0.59 4.04 -6.90
CA TYR A 218 -2.03 3.83 -7.05
C TYR A 218 -2.48 2.46 -6.55
N TYR A 219 -3.76 2.33 -6.31
CA TYR A 219 -4.37 1.05 -6.01
C TYR A 219 -4.54 0.21 -7.26
N GLY A 220 -4.30 -1.08 -7.10
CA GLY A 220 -4.61 -2.08 -8.08
C GLY A 220 -5.29 -3.28 -7.43
N PHE A 221 -5.69 -4.19 -8.27
CA PHE A 221 -6.48 -5.35 -7.88
C PHE A 221 -5.77 -6.64 -8.26
N VAL A 222 -5.92 -7.64 -7.43
CA VAL A 222 -5.55 -9.02 -7.74
C VAL A 222 -6.74 -9.70 -8.40
N PHE A 223 -6.49 -10.33 -9.54
CA PHE A 223 -7.54 -11.06 -10.25
C PHE A 223 -8.12 -12.16 -9.35
N GLN A 224 -9.45 -12.27 -9.30
CA GLN A 224 -10.21 -13.17 -8.43
C GLN A 224 -10.11 -12.89 -6.91
N GLY A 225 -9.49 -11.79 -6.49
CA GLY A 225 -9.46 -11.31 -5.11
C GLY A 225 -8.07 -11.28 -4.47
N ILE A 226 -7.93 -10.41 -3.48
CA ILE A 226 -6.65 -10.14 -2.81
C ILE A 226 -6.05 -11.38 -2.11
N TRP A 227 -6.88 -12.34 -1.70
CA TRP A 227 -6.42 -13.58 -1.07
C TRP A 227 -5.52 -14.44 -1.98
N ASN A 228 -5.64 -14.30 -3.30
CA ASN A 228 -4.74 -14.97 -4.23
C ASN A 228 -3.28 -14.49 -4.08
N LEU A 229 -3.05 -13.28 -3.57
CA LEU A 229 -1.70 -12.80 -3.27
C LEU A 229 -0.99 -13.71 -2.27
N THR A 230 -1.63 -13.96 -1.13
CA THR A 230 -1.05 -14.77 -0.05
C THR A 230 -1.07 -16.27 -0.35
N GLN A 231 -2.09 -16.75 -1.04
CA GLN A 231 -2.14 -18.14 -1.50
C GLN A 231 -1.02 -18.44 -2.50
N THR A 232 -0.86 -17.61 -3.53
CA THR A 232 0.21 -17.76 -4.53
C THR A 232 1.60 -17.68 -3.89
N LEU A 233 1.82 -16.73 -2.96
CA LEU A 233 3.11 -16.62 -2.28
C LEU A 233 3.39 -17.82 -1.37
N SER A 234 2.35 -18.36 -0.71
CA SER A 234 2.48 -19.60 0.08
C SER A 234 2.87 -20.79 -0.80
N GLU A 235 2.24 -20.95 -1.97
CA GLU A 235 2.60 -22.00 -2.94
C GLU A 235 4.04 -21.85 -3.44
N ILE A 236 4.47 -20.63 -3.73
CA ILE A 236 5.88 -20.35 -4.11
C ILE A 236 6.81 -20.78 -2.98
N ASN A 237 6.50 -20.45 -1.74
CA ASN A 237 7.33 -20.78 -0.58
C ASN A 237 7.40 -22.30 -0.32
N ILE A 238 6.30 -23.00 -0.46
CA ILE A 238 6.26 -24.47 -0.38
C ILE A 238 7.15 -25.07 -1.49
N GLY A 239 7.06 -24.54 -2.71
CA GLY A 239 7.91 -24.95 -3.82
C GLY A 239 9.41 -24.68 -3.60
N LEU A 240 9.77 -23.69 -2.81
CA LEU A 240 11.14 -23.41 -2.36
C LEU A 240 11.59 -24.32 -1.21
N GLY A 241 10.69 -25.09 -0.60
CA GLY A 241 10.97 -25.96 0.53
C GLY A 241 10.83 -25.30 1.90
N VAL A 242 9.95 -24.29 2.03
CA VAL A 242 9.51 -23.79 3.34
C VAL A 242 8.58 -24.83 3.97
N ASP A 243 8.87 -25.27 5.20
CA ASP A 243 8.00 -26.14 6.00
C ASP A 243 6.80 -25.31 6.50
N THR A 244 5.67 -25.41 5.83
CA THR A 244 4.47 -24.62 6.15
C THR A 244 3.48 -25.47 6.95
N ARG A 245 3.19 -25.05 8.18
CA ARG A 245 2.30 -25.73 9.12
C ARG A 245 1.07 -24.87 9.39
N LEU A 246 -0.02 -25.20 8.69
CA LEU A 246 -1.33 -24.58 8.89
C LEU A 246 -2.08 -25.29 10.04
N SER A 247 -3.16 -24.66 10.52
CA SER A 247 -3.95 -25.16 11.66
C SER A 247 -3.10 -25.48 12.90
N SER A 248 -1.99 -24.76 13.05
CA SER A 248 -0.99 -24.99 14.10
C SER A 248 -0.89 -23.76 14.99
N ASN A 249 -1.21 -23.91 16.25
CA ASN A 249 -1.17 -22.84 17.25
C ASN A 249 0.10 -22.96 18.10
N LEU A 250 0.75 -21.83 18.37
CA LEU A 250 1.76 -21.77 19.42
C LEU A 250 1.04 -21.76 20.77
N VAL A 251 1.37 -22.70 21.63
CA VAL A 251 0.91 -22.73 23.03
C VAL A 251 2.09 -22.36 23.89
N ASP A 252 1.93 -21.38 24.76
CA ASP A 252 2.89 -21.14 25.82
C ASP A 252 3.01 -22.41 26.61
N LYS A 253 4.22 -22.92 26.78
CA LYS A 253 4.52 -23.90 27.79
C LYS A 253 4.90 -23.11 29.03
N ASP A 254 4.04 -23.16 30.04
CA ASP A 254 4.36 -22.76 31.43
C ASP A 254 5.68 -23.35 31.91
#